data_c715c66f55bd6f4e60474d00591dcea3
#
_entry.id   c715c66f55bd6f4e60474d00591dcea3
#
_cell.length_a   1.000
_cell.length_b   1.000
_cell.length_c   1.000
_cell.angle_alpha   90.00
_cell.angle_beta   90.00
_cell.angle_gamma   90.00
#
_symmetry.space_group_name_H-M   'P 1'
#
loop_
_entity.id
_entity.type
_entity.pdbx_description
1 polymer ?
#
loop_
_entity_poly.entity_id
_entity_poly.type
_entity_poly.pdbx_seq_one_letter_code
_entity_poly.pdbx_strand_id
1 'polypeptide(L)'
;MKTVTFLGCGSWGGALGKLLSEKGLDVTMWHRNLDVVNHLKDTRTHYLIPELIFPSGVEFTNNISSAIQSSEIIILAIPSQSIRDVITKNKSSFNKNHIIVNVSKGIEIDTLMTVSEVLNDVLDGNHRSVVTLSGQVMLKKS
;
A
#
# COMPACT_ATOMS: atom_id res chain seq x y z
N MET A 1 -16.62 5.66 -9.63
CA MET A 1 -15.73 4.50 -9.63
C MET A 1 -14.79 4.58 -8.46
N LYS A 2 -14.54 3.46 -7.78
CA LYS A 2 -13.69 3.47 -6.59
C LYS A 2 -12.23 3.31 -6.96
N THR A 3 -11.39 4.10 -6.30
CA THR A 3 -9.95 4.08 -6.50
C THR A 3 -9.26 3.62 -5.21
N VAL A 4 -8.15 2.91 -5.37
CA VAL A 4 -7.36 2.36 -4.26
C VAL A 4 -5.90 2.60 -4.57
N THR A 5 -5.15 3.05 -3.58
CA THR A 5 -3.70 3.24 -3.70
C THR A 5 -2.97 2.27 -2.78
N PHE A 6 -2.00 1.55 -3.33
CA PHE A 6 -1.11 0.69 -2.56
C PHE A 6 0.20 1.43 -2.32
N LEU A 7 0.61 1.54 -1.08
CA LEU A 7 1.96 1.96 -0.73
C LEU A 7 2.78 0.71 -0.54
N GLY A 8 3.50 0.34 -1.59
CA GLY A 8 4.28 -0.88 -1.68
C GLY A 8 3.71 -1.86 -2.70
N CYS A 9 4.60 -2.54 -3.39
CA CYS A 9 4.23 -3.50 -4.44
C CYS A 9 5.07 -4.78 -4.29
N GLY A 10 5.16 -5.29 -3.06
CA GLY A 10 5.78 -6.59 -2.82
C GLY A 10 4.89 -7.72 -3.32
N SER A 11 5.26 -8.96 -3.03
CA SER A 11 4.51 -10.13 -3.50
C SER A 11 3.05 -10.06 -3.09
N TRP A 12 2.82 -9.78 -1.83
CA TRP A 12 1.48 -9.73 -1.27
C TRP A 12 0.67 -8.54 -1.79
N GLY A 13 1.29 -7.34 -1.75
CA GLY A 13 0.63 -6.14 -2.27
C GLY A 13 0.33 -6.26 -3.76
N GLY A 14 1.25 -6.83 -4.53
CA GLY A 14 1.04 -7.05 -5.96
C GLY A 14 -0.12 -7.97 -6.25
N ALA A 15 -0.20 -9.10 -5.54
CA ALA A 15 -1.28 -10.06 -5.73
C ALA A 15 -2.65 -9.44 -5.38
N LEU A 16 -2.71 -8.71 -4.26
CA LEU A 16 -3.96 -8.07 -3.84
C LEU A 16 -4.36 -6.96 -4.81
N GLY A 17 -3.40 -6.17 -5.29
CA GLY A 17 -3.67 -5.12 -6.27
C GLY A 17 -4.24 -5.67 -7.57
N LYS A 18 -3.68 -6.77 -8.06
CA LYS A 18 -4.23 -7.45 -9.22
C LYS A 18 -5.67 -7.90 -9.00
N LEU A 19 -5.92 -8.52 -7.84
CA LEU A 19 -7.26 -8.99 -7.51
C LEU A 19 -8.27 -7.85 -7.49
N LEU A 20 -7.94 -6.73 -6.84
CA LEU A 20 -8.86 -5.60 -6.77
C LEU A 20 -9.10 -4.97 -8.14
N SER A 21 -8.07 -4.90 -8.98
CA SER A 21 -8.24 -4.41 -10.35
C SER A 21 -9.18 -5.31 -11.15
N GLU A 22 -9.06 -6.62 -10.99
CA GLU A 22 -9.95 -7.57 -11.65
C GLU A 22 -11.40 -7.45 -11.17
N LYS A 23 -11.59 -6.91 -9.96
CA LYS A 23 -12.92 -6.66 -9.40
C LYS A 23 -13.50 -5.31 -9.83
N GLY A 24 -12.79 -4.57 -10.67
CA GLY A 24 -13.29 -3.32 -11.23
C GLY A 24 -12.84 -2.05 -10.52
N LEU A 25 -11.94 -2.13 -9.54
CA LEU A 25 -11.40 -0.94 -8.91
C LEU A 25 -10.24 -0.37 -9.72
N ASP A 26 -10.08 0.95 -9.68
CA ASP A 26 -8.89 1.60 -10.24
C ASP A 26 -7.77 1.52 -9.20
N VAL A 27 -6.68 0.86 -9.54
CA VAL A 27 -5.59 0.59 -8.63
C VAL A 27 -4.36 1.37 -9.05
N THR A 28 -3.77 2.10 -8.09
CA THR A 28 -2.47 2.74 -8.23
C THR A 28 -1.52 2.08 -7.24
N MET A 29 -0.34 1.69 -7.70
CA MET A 29 0.66 1.05 -6.85
C MET A 29 1.93 1.90 -6.85
N TRP A 30 2.39 2.23 -5.65
CA TRP A 30 3.62 2.97 -5.46
C TRP A 30 4.77 2.04 -5.07
N HIS A 31 5.92 2.28 -5.66
CA HIS A 31 7.17 1.67 -5.24
C HIS A 31 8.26 2.74 -5.20
N ARG A 32 9.15 2.67 -4.21
CA ARG A 32 10.19 3.68 -4.04
C ARG A 32 11.25 3.65 -5.12
N ASN A 33 11.49 2.49 -5.73
CA ASN A 33 12.53 2.30 -6.73
C ASN A 33 11.98 2.53 -8.13
N LEU A 34 12.51 3.55 -8.81
CA LEU A 34 12.05 3.91 -10.15
C LEU A 34 12.29 2.79 -11.16
N ASP A 35 13.39 2.04 -11.02
CA ASP A 35 13.66 0.93 -11.93
C ASP A 35 12.59 -0.16 -11.83
N VAL A 36 12.11 -0.43 -10.62
CA VAL A 36 11.01 -1.37 -10.40
C VAL A 36 9.73 -0.83 -11.05
N VAL A 37 9.44 0.44 -10.86
CA VAL A 37 8.26 1.07 -11.47
C VAL A 37 8.31 0.97 -12.99
N ASN A 38 9.47 1.26 -13.58
CA ASN A 38 9.63 1.17 -15.03
C ASN A 38 9.46 -0.26 -15.54
N HIS A 39 9.99 -1.24 -14.81
CA HIS A 39 9.79 -2.66 -15.15
C HIS A 39 8.32 -3.02 -15.15
N LEU A 40 7.59 -2.60 -14.11
CA LEU A 40 6.15 -2.87 -14.01
C LEU A 40 5.36 -2.22 -15.14
N LYS A 41 5.70 -0.98 -15.49
CA LYS A 41 5.05 -0.27 -16.61
C LYS A 41 5.32 -0.93 -17.95
N ASP A 42 6.57 -1.34 -18.17
CA ASP A 42 7.00 -1.85 -19.47
C ASP A 42 6.52 -3.27 -19.72
N THR A 43 6.62 -4.14 -18.71
CA THR A 43 6.33 -5.57 -18.86
C THR A 43 4.95 -5.96 -18.38
N ARG A 44 4.33 -5.16 -17.52
CA ARG A 44 3.08 -5.47 -16.83
C ARG A 44 3.17 -6.73 -15.99
N THR A 45 4.38 -7.20 -15.66
CA THR A 45 4.60 -8.36 -14.81
C THR A 45 5.29 -7.95 -13.51
N HIS A 46 5.02 -8.72 -12.45
CA HIS A 46 5.62 -8.45 -11.14
C HIS A 46 7.12 -8.72 -11.18
N TYR A 47 7.90 -7.86 -10.56
CA TYR A 47 9.37 -7.94 -10.60
C TYR A 47 9.93 -9.11 -9.79
N LEU A 48 9.16 -9.67 -8.84
CA LEU A 48 9.56 -10.86 -8.06
C LEU A 48 8.82 -12.12 -8.49
N ILE A 49 7.63 -11.98 -9.08
CA ILE A 49 6.78 -13.09 -9.49
C ILE A 49 6.42 -12.88 -10.95
N PRO A 50 7.22 -13.41 -11.89
CA PRO A 50 6.97 -13.18 -13.32
C PRO A 50 5.61 -13.67 -13.81
N GLU A 51 5.04 -14.66 -13.14
CA GLU A 51 3.71 -15.21 -13.48
C GLU A 51 2.57 -14.25 -13.11
N LEU A 52 2.83 -13.29 -12.24
CA LEU A 52 1.84 -12.30 -11.84
C LEU A 52 1.78 -11.19 -12.88
N ILE A 53 0.74 -11.21 -13.69
CA ILE A 53 0.54 -10.25 -14.79
C ILE A 53 -0.57 -9.28 -14.36
N PHE A 54 -0.28 -7.99 -14.45
CA PHE A 54 -1.23 -6.96 -14.03
C PHE A 54 -2.14 -6.55 -15.18
N PRO A 55 -3.46 -6.37 -14.89
CA PRO A 55 -4.38 -5.78 -15.87
C PRO A 55 -3.94 -4.35 -16.27
N SER A 56 -4.37 -3.91 -17.45
CA SER A 56 -4.03 -2.59 -17.97
C SER A 56 -4.53 -1.44 -17.10
N GLY A 57 -5.54 -1.68 -16.25
CA GLY A 57 -6.08 -0.66 -15.35
C GLY A 57 -5.23 -0.37 -14.12
N VAL A 58 -4.18 -1.16 -13.87
CA VAL A 58 -3.28 -0.89 -12.75
C VAL A 58 -2.23 0.14 -13.18
N GLU A 59 -2.09 1.21 -12.42
CA GLU A 59 -1.07 2.22 -12.62
C GLU A 59 0.05 2.07 -11.63
N PHE A 60 1.27 2.37 -12.05
CA PHE A 60 2.47 2.29 -11.21
C PHE A 60 3.15 3.64 -11.16
N THR A 61 3.65 4.01 -9.98
CA THR A 61 4.30 5.31 -9.79
C THR A 61 5.35 5.24 -8.69
N ASN A 62 6.37 6.08 -8.80
CA ASN A 62 7.30 6.32 -7.69
C ASN A 62 7.03 7.66 -6.98
N ASN A 63 6.00 8.38 -7.38
CA ASN A 63 5.60 9.63 -6.73
C ASN A 63 4.57 9.32 -5.65
N ILE A 64 5.04 9.22 -4.41
CA ILE A 64 4.19 8.80 -3.29
C ILE A 64 3.11 9.84 -2.98
N SER A 65 3.43 11.12 -3.08
CA SER A 65 2.47 12.17 -2.75
C SER A 65 1.26 12.13 -3.68
N SER A 66 1.49 12.04 -4.99
CA SER A 66 0.39 11.96 -5.95
C SER A 66 -0.39 10.66 -5.78
N ALA A 67 0.29 9.56 -5.44
CA ALA A 67 -0.37 8.29 -5.19
C ALA A 67 -1.33 8.38 -4.00
N ILE A 68 -0.87 8.96 -2.89
CA ILE A 68 -1.71 9.14 -1.69
C ILE A 68 -2.92 10.02 -2.00
N GLN A 69 -2.72 11.09 -2.74
CA GLN A 69 -3.79 12.05 -3.03
C GLN A 69 -4.80 11.54 -4.04
N SER A 70 -4.47 10.50 -4.79
CA SER A 70 -5.35 9.98 -5.84
C SER A 70 -6.51 9.12 -5.34
N SER A 71 -6.48 8.69 -4.07
CA SER A 71 -7.49 7.79 -3.52
C SER A 71 -7.79 8.12 -2.07
N GLU A 72 -9.01 7.77 -1.62
CA GLU A 72 -9.35 7.84 -0.21
C GLU A 72 -8.93 6.58 0.54
N ILE A 73 -8.79 5.46 -0.16
CA ILE A 73 -8.38 4.19 0.43
C ILE A 73 -6.90 3.97 0.12
N ILE A 74 -6.10 3.90 1.18
CA ILE A 74 -4.65 3.68 1.09
C ILE A 74 -4.33 2.34 1.75
N ILE A 75 -3.76 1.44 0.98
CA ILE A 75 -3.37 0.11 1.48
C ILE A 75 -1.86 0.11 1.73
N LEU A 76 -1.46 -0.13 2.98
CA LEU A 76 -0.05 -0.21 3.35
C LEU A 76 0.44 -1.64 3.17
N ALA A 77 1.40 -1.81 2.27
CA ALA A 77 2.00 -3.10 1.96
C ALA A 77 3.53 -2.98 1.91
N ILE A 78 4.09 -2.18 2.80
CA ILE A 78 5.53 -2.01 2.97
C ILE A 78 5.98 -2.68 4.27
N PRO A 79 7.29 -2.98 4.43
CA PRO A 79 7.78 -3.57 5.68
C PRO A 79 7.44 -2.68 6.88
N SER A 80 7.05 -3.31 8.01
CA SER A 80 6.61 -2.57 9.19
C SER A 80 7.68 -1.60 9.71
N GLN A 81 8.96 -1.93 9.57
CA GLN A 81 10.06 -1.07 10.02
C GLN A 81 10.21 0.19 9.17
N SER A 82 9.62 0.23 7.98
CA SER A 82 9.67 1.38 7.09
C SER A 82 8.47 2.32 7.23
N ILE A 83 7.42 1.89 7.91
CA ILE A 83 6.14 2.62 7.94
C ILE A 83 6.30 3.99 8.59
N ARG A 84 6.90 4.08 9.77
CA ARG A 84 7.06 5.36 10.45
C ARG A 84 7.76 6.38 9.58
N ASP A 85 8.86 5.99 8.94
CA ASP A 85 9.65 6.88 8.10
C ASP A 85 8.87 7.34 6.87
N VAL A 86 8.25 6.41 6.17
CA VAL A 86 7.47 6.71 4.95
C VAL A 86 6.29 7.62 5.28
N ILE A 87 5.54 7.33 6.32
CA ILE A 87 4.36 8.11 6.69
C ILE A 87 4.77 9.49 7.20
N THR A 88 5.83 9.58 8.02
CA THR A 88 6.31 10.86 8.53
C THR A 88 6.72 11.79 7.39
N LYS A 89 7.47 11.28 6.42
CA LYS A 89 7.93 12.07 5.28
C LYS A 89 6.79 12.55 4.40
N ASN A 90 5.67 11.86 4.41
CA ASN A 90 4.54 12.15 3.54
C ASN A 90 3.28 12.56 4.31
N LYS A 91 3.46 12.97 5.54
CA LYS A 91 2.38 13.32 6.46
C LYS A 91 1.42 14.35 5.86
N SER A 92 1.95 15.36 5.16
CA SER A 92 1.15 16.43 4.57
C SER A 92 0.25 15.96 3.41
N SER A 93 0.49 14.79 2.86
CA SER A 93 -0.34 14.23 1.78
C SER A 93 -1.60 13.54 2.29
N PHE A 94 -1.65 13.25 3.59
CA PHE A 94 -2.81 12.62 4.20
C PHE A 94 -3.83 13.65 4.65
N ASN A 95 -5.09 13.27 4.69
CA ASN A 95 -6.18 14.10 5.19
C ASN A 95 -7.24 13.25 5.89
N LYS A 96 -8.25 13.92 6.44
CA LYS A 96 -9.28 13.27 7.26
C LYS A 96 -10.23 12.36 6.49
N ASN A 97 -10.14 12.31 5.18
CA ASN A 97 -10.93 11.40 4.37
C ASN A 97 -10.21 10.06 4.12
N HIS A 98 -8.91 9.98 4.39
CA HIS A 98 -8.13 8.77 4.13
C HIS A 98 -8.47 7.63 5.09
N ILE A 99 -8.84 6.50 4.52
CA ILE A 99 -8.98 5.23 5.22
C ILE A 99 -7.73 4.42 4.91
N ILE A 100 -6.99 4.05 5.95
CA ILE A 100 -5.73 3.33 5.78
C ILE A 100 -5.96 1.86 6.14
N VAL A 101 -5.70 0.99 5.17
CA VAL A 101 -5.80 -0.46 5.37
C VAL A 101 -4.39 -1.01 5.51
N ASN A 102 -4.07 -1.53 6.67
CA ASN A 102 -2.75 -2.09 6.93
C ASN A 102 -2.75 -3.59 6.67
N VAL A 103 -1.92 -4.02 5.73
CA VAL A 103 -1.67 -5.45 5.47
C VAL A 103 -0.24 -5.84 5.85
N SER A 104 0.55 -4.90 6.35
CA SER A 104 1.91 -5.17 6.83
C SER A 104 1.85 -5.89 8.18
N LYS A 105 2.79 -6.80 8.39
CA LYS A 105 2.85 -7.61 9.61
C LYS A 105 3.90 -7.06 10.57
N GLY A 106 3.69 -7.34 11.87
CA GLY A 106 4.69 -7.12 12.90
C GLY A 106 4.50 -5.82 13.65
N ILE A 107 5.53 -5.50 14.40
CA ILE A 107 5.60 -4.31 15.25
C ILE A 107 6.87 -3.56 14.93
N GLU A 108 6.91 -2.28 15.30
CA GLU A 108 8.12 -1.49 15.22
C GLU A 108 9.07 -1.92 16.33
N ILE A 109 10.31 -2.29 15.96
CA ILE A 109 11.25 -2.89 16.92
C ILE A 109 11.60 -1.92 18.06
N ASP A 110 11.90 -0.66 17.72
CA ASP A 110 12.40 0.31 18.70
C ASP A 110 11.35 0.68 19.74
N THR A 111 10.09 0.85 19.33
CA THR A 111 9.00 1.32 20.19
C THR A 111 8.08 0.21 20.65
N LEU A 112 8.13 -0.96 20.00
CA LEU A 112 7.21 -2.08 20.18
C LEU A 112 5.75 -1.71 19.83
N MET A 113 5.55 -0.64 19.07
CA MET A 113 4.23 -0.23 18.61
C MET A 113 3.75 -1.10 17.47
N THR A 114 2.45 -1.40 17.45
CA THR A 114 1.80 -1.99 16.28
C THR A 114 1.76 -0.97 15.15
N VAL A 115 1.50 -1.41 13.93
CA VAL A 115 1.38 -0.51 12.79
C VAL A 115 0.26 0.52 13.03
N SER A 116 -0.88 0.10 13.56
CA SER A 116 -1.98 1.02 13.89
C SER A 116 -1.53 2.10 14.87
N GLU A 117 -0.77 1.72 15.89
CA GLU A 117 -0.27 2.67 16.87
C GLU A 117 0.72 3.66 16.25
N VAL A 118 1.60 3.18 15.35
CA VAL A 118 2.53 4.05 14.62
C VAL A 118 1.75 5.05 13.76
N LEU A 119 0.74 4.60 13.05
CA LEU A 119 -0.07 5.49 12.21
C LEU A 119 -0.80 6.55 13.02
N ASN A 120 -1.39 6.16 14.13
CA ASN A 120 -2.08 7.11 15.00
C ASN A 120 -1.10 8.12 15.62
N ASP A 121 0.10 7.67 15.97
CA ASP A 121 1.15 8.54 16.52
C ASP A 121 1.61 9.56 15.48
N VAL A 122 1.92 9.12 14.26
CA VAL A 122 2.47 10.00 13.22
C VAL A 122 1.41 10.94 12.65
N LEU A 123 0.24 10.42 12.30
CA LEU A 123 -0.79 11.20 11.64
C LEU A 123 -1.61 12.08 12.57
N ASP A 124 -1.62 11.74 13.85
CA ASP A 124 -2.24 12.55 14.92
C ASP A 124 -3.67 12.98 14.55
N GLY A 125 -4.48 12.03 14.10
CA GLY A 125 -5.87 12.28 13.75
C GLY A 125 -6.10 12.82 12.35
N ASN A 126 -5.05 13.02 11.55
CA ASN A 126 -5.21 13.50 10.17
C ASN A 126 -5.47 12.35 9.19
N HIS A 127 -6.40 11.49 9.55
CA HIS A 127 -6.90 10.39 8.74
C HIS A 127 -8.29 10.01 9.28
N ARG A 128 -9.05 9.26 8.50
CA ARG A 128 -10.41 8.87 8.90
C ARG A 128 -10.40 7.66 9.82
N SER A 129 -9.70 6.60 9.41
CA SER A 129 -9.62 5.36 10.18
C SER A 129 -8.47 4.50 9.73
N VAL A 130 -8.07 3.56 10.59
CA VAL A 130 -7.09 2.53 10.28
C VAL A 130 -7.77 1.18 10.45
N VAL A 131 -7.66 0.33 9.42
CA VAL A 131 -8.14 -1.05 9.45
C VAL A 131 -6.93 -1.96 9.28
N THR A 132 -6.80 -2.97 10.14
CA THR A 132 -5.71 -3.93 10.04
C THR A 132 -6.25 -5.28 9.59
N LEU A 133 -5.66 -5.83 8.51
CA LEU A 133 -5.99 -7.15 8.03
C LEU A 133 -4.99 -8.15 8.62
N SER A 134 -5.53 -9.21 9.25
CA SER A 134 -4.70 -10.25 9.86
C SER A 134 -4.19 -11.21 8.80
N GLY A 135 -2.87 -11.45 8.79
CA GLY A 135 -2.27 -12.44 7.92
C GLY A 135 -2.77 -13.86 8.21
N GLN A 136 -3.12 -14.14 9.46
CA GLN A 136 -3.67 -15.44 9.82
C GLN A 136 -5.02 -15.73 9.17
N VAL A 137 -5.87 -14.71 9.08
CA VAL A 137 -7.16 -14.86 8.41
C VAL A 137 -6.96 -15.26 6.97
N MET A 138 -5.98 -14.71 6.32
CA MET A 138 -5.68 -14.99 4.92
C MET A 138 -5.11 -16.39 4.72
N LEU A 139 -4.25 -16.86 5.63
CA LEU A 139 -3.68 -18.20 5.57
C LEU A 139 -4.76 -19.29 5.73
N LYS A 140 -5.79 -19.02 6.49
CA LYS A 140 -6.89 -19.98 6.66
C LYS A 140 -7.69 -20.20 5.39
N LYS A 141 -7.56 -19.35 4.42
CA LYS A 141 -8.29 -19.43 3.16
C LYS A 141 -7.60 -20.31 2.11
N SER A 142 -6.36 -20.62 2.37
CA SER A 142 -5.58 -21.40 1.42
C SER A 142 -5.92 -22.87 1.45
#